data_d499c8267724d861603ca9eabc549e4f
#
_entry.id   d499c8267724d861603ca9eabc549e4f
#
_cell.length_a   1.000
_cell.length_b   1.000
_cell.length_c   1.000
_cell.angle_alpha   90.00
_cell.angle_beta   90.00
_cell.angle_gamma   90.00
#
_symmetry.space_group_name_H-M   'P 1'
#
loop_
_entity.id
_entity.type
_entity.pdbx_description
1 polymer ?
#
loop_
_entity_poly.entity_id
_entity_poly.type
_entity_poly.pdbx_seq_one_letter_code
_entity_poly.pdbx_strand_id
1 'polypeptide(L)'
;HIIADVARRMRAIRDDREAVREASKVLLAGGPAIIHAGGREALTWLIESGFIHVLFCGNALAAHDMEAHLFGTTLGYRLSAGRAVPHGHEHHLRTINRIRAIGSIEKAVQTGVIADGIMAACVRRGVRVVLAGSIRDDGPLPGVITDSVAAQGAMRAALPGVSLALLVASTLHAVATGNLLPATVPTVCVDVNPAVPTKLADRGSFQAVGLVMDAASFLRELARELGWKA
;
A
#
# COMPACT_ATOMS: atom_id res chain seq x y z
N HIS A 1 19.66 -11.22 -0.91
CA HIS A 1 20.45 -10.02 -1.23
C HIS A 1 19.60 -8.77 -1.52
N ILE A 2 18.58 -8.84 -2.43
CA ILE A 2 17.76 -7.67 -2.81
C ILE A 2 16.96 -7.13 -1.61
N ILE A 3 16.29 -7.97 -0.84
CA ILE A 3 15.50 -7.54 0.33
C ILE A 3 16.39 -6.86 1.38
N ALA A 4 17.57 -7.42 1.66
CA ALA A 4 18.53 -6.82 2.57
C ALA A 4 19.06 -5.47 2.06
N ASP A 5 19.23 -5.30 0.74
CA ASP A 5 19.60 -4.00 0.15
C ASP A 5 18.48 -2.98 0.29
N VAL A 6 17.24 -3.39 0.03
CA VAL A 6 16.06 -2.55 0.26
C VAL A 6 15.97 -2.12 1.73
N ALA A 7 16.11 -3.05 2.66
CA ALA A 7 16.07 -2.77 4.10
C ALA A 7 17.16 -1.77 4.51
N ARG A 8 18.39 -1.94 4.02
CA ARG A 8 19.50 -1.01 4.28
C ARG A 8 19.18 0.40 3.77
N ARG A 9 18.64 0.53 2.54
CA ARG A 9 18.23 1.83 1.98
C ARG A 9 17.09 2.46 2.79
N MET A 10 16.11 1.67 3.22
CA MET A 10 15.00 2.18 4.04
C MET A 10 15.48 2.67 5.41
N ARG A 11 16.44 1.99 6.04
CA ARG A 11 17.07 2.48 7.27
C ARG A 11 17.78 3.82 7.03
N ALA A 12 18.61 3.91 6.00
CA ALA A 12 19.32 5.13 5.67
C ALA A 12 18.35 6.30 5.41
N ILE A 13 17.24 6.06 4.68
CA ILE A 13 16.21 7.07 4.44
C ILE A 13 15.53 7.51 5.73
N ARG A 14 15.19 6.57 6.63
CA ARG A 14 14.56 6.89 7.91
C ARG A 14 15.51 7.70 8.80
N ASP A 15 16.75 7.26 8.92
CA ASP A 15 17.77 7.89 9.78
C ASP A 15 18.12 9.30 9.27
N ASP A 16 18.20 9.51 7.94
CA ASP A 16 18.38 10.82 7.30
C ASP A 16 17.20 11.77 7.60
N ARG A 17 15.98 11.24 7.62
CA ARG A 17 14.77 12.03 7.97
C ARG A 17 14.72 12.47 9.43
N GLU A 18 15.28 11.70 10.33
CA GLU A 18 15.39 12.10 11.74
C GLU A 18 16.40 13.23 11.93
N ALA A 19 17.40 13.30 11.03
CA ALA A 19 18.47 14.30 11.08
C ALA A 19 18.15 15.60 10.30
N VAL A 20 17.37 15.53 9.21
CA VAL A 20 17.14 16.65 8.27
C VAL A 20 15.66 16.81 7.93
N ARG A 21 15.12 18.04 8.06
CA ARG A 21 13.69 18.35 7.86
C ARG A 21 13.14 18.15 6.44
N GLU A 22 13.95 18.06 5.39
CA GLU A 22 13.56 17.81 3.99
C GLU A 22 14.04 16.45 3.48
N ALA A 23 13.78 15.44 4.22
CA ALA A 23 14.36 14.14 4.04
C ALA A 23 13.74 13.34 2.90
N SER A 24 14.55 12.43 2.36
CA SER A 24 14.21 11.34 1.44
C SER A 24 12.97 10.56 1.88
N LYS A 25 12.16 10.08 0.92
CA LYS A 25 10.92 9.36 1.19
C LYS A 25 10.93 7.98 0.55
N VAL A 26 10.31 7.03 1.24
CA VAL A 26 9.95 5.73 0.66
C VAL A 26 8.49 5.79 0.23
N LEU A 27 8.24 5.49 -1.03
CA LEU A 27 6.92 5.30 -1.59
C LEU A 27 6.61 3.81 -1.69
N LEU A 28 5.41 3.41 -1.29
CA LEU A 28 4.86 2.10 -1.59
C LEU A 28 3.61 2.25 -2.46
N ALA A 29 3.57 1.58 -3.61
CA ALA A 29 2.35 1.40 -4.41
C ALA A 29 1.86 -0.03 -4.19
N GLY A 30 0.68 -0.19 -3.57
CA GLY A 30 0.19 -1.47 -3.10
C GLY A 30 -1.15 -1.89 -3.66
N GLY A 31 -1.30 -3.19 -3.94
CA GLY A 31 -2.54 -3.82 -4.35
C GLY A 31 -3.24 -4.60 -3.23
N PRO A 32 -4.53 -4.95 -3.41
CA PRO A 32 -5.32 -5.64 -2.39
C PRO A 32 -4.82 -7.05 -2.07
N ALA A 33 -4.03 -7.67 -2.95
CA ALA A 33 -3.41 -8.97 -2.68
C ALA A 33 -2.50 -8.94 -1.43
N ILE A 34 -1.98 -7.78 -1.03
CA ILE A 34 -1.26 -7.63 0.24
C ILE A 34 -2.13 -8.10 1.42
N ILE A 35 -3.41 -7.75 1.43
CA ILE A 35 -4.35 -8.15 2.49
C ILE A 35 -4.68 -9.64 2.38
N HIS A 36 -5.05 -10.08 1.17
CA HIS A 36 -5.49 -11.46 0.93
C HIS A 36 -4.41 -12.50 1.19
N ALA A 37 -3.15 -12.16 0.90
CA ALA A 37 -1.99 -13.02 1.15
C ALA A 37 -1.51 -12.96 2.61
N GLY A 38 -2.06 -12.08 3.45
CA GLY A 38 -1.68 -11.95 4.87
C GLY A 38 -0.45 -11.07 5.11
N GLY A 39 -0.18 -10.09 4.25
CA GLY A 39 0.88 -9.09 4.42
C GLY A 39 0.46 -7.84 5.20
N ARG A 40 -0.82 -7.77 5.63
CA ARG A 40 -1.41 -6.62 6.32
C ARG A 40 -0.60 -6.18 7.54
N GLU A 41 -0.28 -7.12 8.43
CA GLU A 41 0.42 -6.82 9.70
C GLU A 41 1.85 -6.30 9.45
N ALA A 42 2.57 -6.94 8.53
CA ALA A 42 3.93 -6.51 8.18
C ALA A 42 3.94 -5.10 7.57
N LEU A 43 3.00 -4.79 6.65
CA LEU A 43 2.91 -3.44 6.07
C LEU A 43 2.46 -2.42 7.12
N THR A 44 1.53 -2.76 7.99
CA THR A 44 1.11 -1.89 9.11
C THR A 44 2.31 -1.54 9.99
N TRP A 45 3.10 -2.55 10.37
CA TRP A 45 4.31 -2.33 11.16
C TRP A 45 5.35 -1.45 10.45
N LEU A 46 5.58 -1.67 9.14
CA LEU A 46 6.50 -0.84 8.35
C LEU A 46 6.07 0.64 8.35
N ILE A 47 4.78 0.90 8.28
CA ILE A 47 4.22 2.25 8.34
C ILE A 47 4.39 2.83 9.75
N GLU A 48 3.99 2.10 10.78
CA GLU A 48 4.08 2.54 12.18
C GLU A 48 5.52 2.79 12.62
N SER A 49 6.46 2.01 12.11
CA SER A 49 7.90 2.18 12.35
C SER A 49 8.55 3.29 11.51
N GLY A 50 7.78 4.03 10.71
CA GLY A 50 8.26 5.18 9.96
C GLY A 50 9.07 4.85 8.72
N PHE A 51 8.92 3.65 8.17
CA PHE A 51 9.62 3.24 6.95
C PHE A 51 8.89 3.60 5.65
N ILE A 52 7.58 3.87 5.70
CA ILE A 52 6.76 4.24 4.55
C ILE A 52 6.23 5.66 4.75
N HIS A 53 6.39 6.51 3.75
CA HIS A 53 6.06 7.93 3.80
C HIS A 53 4.97 8.35 2.82
N VAL A 54 4.86 7.60 1.71
CA VAL A 54 3.86 7.79 0.67
C VAL A 54 3.25 6.43 0.34
N LEU A 55 1.92 6.36 0.29
CA LEU A 55 1.18 5.18 -0.11
C LEU A 55 0.29 5.51 -1.32
N PHE A 56 0.51 4.81 -2.43
CA PHE A 56 -0.41 4.79 -3.56
C PHE A 56 -1.18 3.48 -3.57
N CYS A 57 -2.48 3.55 -3.59
CA CYS A 57 -3.31 2.35 -3.70
C CYS A 57 -4.69 2.68 -4.28
N GLY A 58 -5.42 1.64 -4.63
CA GLY A 58 -6.81 1.74 -5.05
C GLY A 58 -7.79 1.65 -3.89
N ASN A 59 -9.06 1.87 -4.19
CA ASN A 59 -10.18 1.67 -3.28
C ASN A 59 -10.15 0.27 -2.61
N ALA A 60 -9.80 -0.76 -3.38
CA ALA A 60 -9.82 -2.14 -2.91
C ALA A 60 -8.85 -2.42 -1.75
N LEU A 61 -7.61 -1.92 -1.80
CA LEU A 61 -6.67 -2.12 -0.69
C LEU A 61 -7.22 -1.50 0.59
N ALA A 62 -7.68 -0.26 0.53
CA ALA A 62 -8.21 0.46 1.69
C ALA A 62 -9.49 -0.20 2.23
N ALA A 63 -10.42 -0.59 1.34
CA ALA A 63 -11.65 -1.26 1.73
C ALA A 63 -11.39 -2.60 2.43
N HIS A 64 -10.50 -3.44 1.87
CA HIS A 64 -10.20 -4.75 2.46
C HIS A 64 -9.34 -4.66 3.73
N ASP A 65 -8.48 -3.66 3.87
CA ASP A 65 -7.79 -3.39 5.13
C ASP A 65 -8.78 -3.08 6.25
N MET A 66 -9.76 -2.21 5.98
CA MET A 66 -10.79 -1.86 6.97
C MET A 66 -11.83 -2.97 7.15
N GLU A 67 -12.15 -3.77 6.13
CA GLU A 67 -12.96 -4.99 6.25
C GLU A 67 -12.29 -6.00 7.19
N ALA A 68 -10.98 -6.17 7.05
CA ALA A 68 -10.20 -7.04 7.93
C ALA A 68 -10.31 -6.61 9.41
N HIS A 69 -10.27 -5.31 9.67
CA HIS A 69 -10.46 -4.79 11.03
C HIS A 69 -11.90 -4.98 11.54
N LEU A 70 -12.91 -4.65 10.74
CA LEU A 70 -14.30 -4.62 11.19
C LEU A 70 -14.93 -6.01 11.32
N PHE A 71 -14.54 -6.95 10.44
CA PHE A 71 -15.21 -8.24 10.29
C PHE A 71 -14.26 -9.44 10.40
N GLY A 72 -12.93 -9.23 10.45
CA GLY A 72 -11.94 -10.32 10.43
C GLY A 72 -11.92 -11.08 9.10
N THR A 73 -12.43 -10.47 8.03
CA THR A 73 -12.54 -11.07 6.70
C THR A 73 -11.88 -10.22 5.63
N THR A 74 -11.61 -10.85 4.50
CA THR A 74 -11.24 -10.18 3.26
C THR A 74 -11.96 -10.88 2.11
N LEU A 75 -12.70 -10.14 1.28
CA LEU A 75 -13.61 -10.71 0.26
C LEU A 75 -14.55 -11.78 0.83
N GLY A 76 -14.98 -11.63 2.08
CA GLY A 76 -15.86 -12.57 2.75
C GLY A 76 -15.21 -13.89 3.22
N TYR A 77 -13.90 -14.01 3.09
CA TYR A 77 -13.13 -15.13 3.64
C TYR A 77 -12.49 -14.72 4.98
N ARG A 78 -12.59 -15.58 5.98
CA ARG A 78 -11.95 -15.36 7.29
C ARG A 78 -10.44 -15.44 7.15
N LEU A 79 -9.74 -14.40 7.54
CA LEU A 79 -8.28 -14.31 7.44
C LEU A 79 -7.55 -15.42 8.21
N SER A 80 -8.06 -15.79 9.39
CA SER A 80 -7.44 -16.81 10.24
C SER A 80 -7.66 -18.25 9.77
N ALA A 81 -8.66 -18.51 8.92
CA ALA A 81 -9.06 -19.87 8.56
C ALA A 81 -9.19 -20.14 7.06
N GLY A 82 -9.06 -19.12 6.21
CA GLY A 82 -9.19 -19.26 4.75
C GLY A 82 -10.55 -19.81 4.30
N ARG A 83 -11.60 -19.69 5.13
CA ARG A 83 -12.95 -20.20 4.85
C ARG A 83 -13.92 -19.06 4.63
N ALA A 84 -14.82 -19.24 3.67
CA ALA A 84 -15.95 -18.33 3.45
C ALA A 84 -16.82 -18.26 4.72
N VAL A 85 -17.29 -17.08 5.06
CA VAL A 85 -18.26 -16.87 6.14
C VAL A 85 -19.65 -16.61 5.56
N PRO A 86 -20.73 -17.00 6.26
CA PRO A 86 -22.09 -16.67 5.83
C PRO A 86 -22.22 -15.15 5.62
N HIS A 87 -22.81 -14.75 4.49
CA HIS A 87 -22.96 -13.34 4.08
C HIS A 87 -21.66 -12.55 3.95
N GLY A 88 -20.51 -13.22 3.93
CA GLY A 88 -19.19 -12.57 3.86
C GLY A 88 -18.98 -11.70 2.62
N HIS A 89 -19.64 -12.01 1.51
CA HIS A 89 -19.62 -11.22 0.28
C HIS A 89 -20.15 -9.78 0.47
N GLU A 90 -20.91 -9.51 1.54
CA GLU A 90 -21.42 -8.19 1.87
C GLU A 90 -20.42 -7.35 2.70
N HIS A 91 -19.42 -7.97 3.31
CA HIS A 91 -18.59 -7.30 4.32
C HIS A 91 -17.83 -6.10 3.77
N HIS A 92 -17.28 -6.16 2.57
CA HIS A 92 -16.58 -5.03 1.98
C HIS A 92 -17.54 -3.88 1.64
N LEU A 93 -18.77 -4.17 1.14
CA LEU A 93 -19.79 -3.15 0.90
C LEU A 93 -20.28 -2.51 2.20
N ARG A 94 -20.47 -3.32 3.24
CA ARG A 94 -20.82 -2.82 4.59
C ARG A 94 -19.73 -1.93 5.15
N THR A 95 -18.46 -2.30 4.93
CA THR A 95 -17.31 -1.48 5.29
C THR A 95 -17.35 -0.13 4.58
N ILE A 96 -17.47 -0.13 3.25
CA ILE A 96 -17.54 1.09 2.44
C ILE A 96 -18.69 1.99 2.93
N ASN A 97 -19.88 1.42 3.10
CA ASN A 97 -21.06 2.18 3.54
C ASN A 97 -20.88 2.75 4.95
N ARG A 98 -20.24 2.00 5.86
CA ARG A 98 -19.95 2.49 7.21
C ARG A 98 -19.01 3.68 7.19
N ILE A 99 -17.92 3.61 6.39
CA ILE A 99 -16.97 4.73 6.27
C ILE A 99 -17.62 5.94 5.58
N ARG A 100 -18.48 5.72 4.58
CA ARG A 100 -19.28 6.79 3.95
C ARG A 100 -20.19 7.50 4.93
N ALA A 101 -20.87 6.76 5.79
CA ALA A 101 -21.74 7.32 6.83
C ALA A 101 -20.96 8.15 7.85
N ILE A 102 -19.70 7.79 8.14
CA ILE A 102 -18.80 8.56 9.02
C ILE A 102 -18.26 9.81 8.31
N GLY A 103 -18.07 9.75 6.99
CA GLY A 103 -17.66 10.86 6.13
C GLY A 103 -16.20 10.82 5.67
N SER A 104 -15.27 10.23 6.41
CA SER A 104 -13.89 10.05 5.97
C SER A 104 -13.19 8.90 6.71
N ILE A 105 -12.08 8.42 6.14
CA ILE A 105 -11.21 7.41 6.77
C ILE A 105 -10.54 8.01 8.02
N GLU A 106 -10.07 9.24 7.94
CA GLU A 106 -9.44 9.94 9.07
C GLU A 106 -10.39 10.03 10.27
N LYS A 107 -11.65 10.40 10.02
CA LYS A 107 -12.66 10.47 11.07
C LYS A 107 -12.98 9.09 11.65
N ALA A 108 -13.02 8.05 10.81
CA ALA A 108 -13.22 6.67 11.28
C ALA A 108 -12.08 6.20 12.21
N VAL A 109 -10.85 6.61 11.92
CA VAL A 109 -9.68 6.33 12.78
C VAL A 109 -9.74 7.17 14.07
N GLN A 110 -10.00 8.47 13.97
CA GLN A 110 -10.08 9.38 15.13
C GLN A 110 -11.17 8.97 16.13
N THR A 111 -12.29 8.46 15.63
CA THR A 111 -13.41 7.99 16.48
C THR A 111 -13.24 6.55 16.95
N GLY A 112 -12.13 5.87 16.62
CA GLY A 112 -11.85 4.51 17.04
C GLY A 112 -12.66 3.44 16.30
N VAL A 113 -13.43 3.79 15.28
CA VAL A 113 -14.17 2.80 14.45
C VAL A 113 -13.20 1.93 13.65
N ILE A 114 -12.09 2.51 13.21
CA ILE A 114 -10.95 1.81 12.61
C ILE A 114 -9.75 2.03 13.53
N ALA A 115 -9.45 1.04 14.36
CA ALA A 115 -8.42 1.17 15.38
C ALA A 115 -7.05 0.62 14.96
N ASP A 116 -6.99 -0.26 13.95
CA ASP A 116 -5.74 -0.86 13.48
C ASP A 116 -5.70 -1.04 11.95
N GLY A 117 -4.56 -1.46 11.45
CA GLY A 117 -4.32 -1.76 10.05
C GLY A 117 -3.61 -0.65 9.30
N ILE A 118 -3.48 -0.88 7.99
CA ILE A 118 -2.71 -0.02 7.08
C ILE A 118 -3.26 1.41 7.07
N MET A 119 -4.58 1.56 6.91
CA MET A 119 -5.19 2.89 6.84
C MET A 119 -5.11 3.63 8.17
N ALA A 120 -5.33 2.93 9.29
CA ALA A 120 -5.16 3.52 10.63
C ALA A 120 -3.71 3.95 10.89
N ALA A 121 -2.75 3.12 10.52
CA ALA A 121 -1.33 3.44 10.64
C ALA A 121 -0.96 4.67 9.78
N CYS A 122 -1.46 4.74 8.53
CA CYS A 122 -1.24 5.90 7.67
C CYS A 122 -1.76 7.20 8.28
N VAL A 123 -2.98 7.18 8.83
CA VAL A 123 -3.55 8.36 9.49
C VAL A 123 -2.73 8.77 10.71
N ARG A 124 -2.40 7.82 11.59
CA ARG A 124 -1.61 8.12 12.79
C ARG A 124 -0.21 8.66 12.51
N ARG A 125 0.42 8.16 11.46
CA ARG A 125 1.80 8.53 11.06
C ARG A 125 1.85 9.70 10.08
N GLY A 126 0.71 10.23 9.64
CA GLY A 126 0.66 11.30 8.65
C GLY A 126 1.25 10.90 7.29
N VAL A 127 1.12 9.62 6.92
CA VAL A 127 1.56 9.12 5.61
C VAL A 127 0.71 9.76 4.51
N ARG A 128 1.36 10.26 3.47
CA ARG A 128 0.66 10.80 2.28
C ARG A 128 0.01 9.65 1.51
N VAL A 129 -1.31 9.49 1.66
CA VAL A 129 -2.07 8.48 0.92
C VAL A 129 -2.70 9.11 -0.33
N VAL A 130 -2.57 8.42 -1.47
CA VAL A 130 -3.32 8.71 -2.70
C VAL A 130 -4.13 7.48 -3.06
N LEU A 131 -5.45 7.61 -2.93
CA LEU A 131 -6.41 6.57 -3.32
C LEU A 131 -6.89 6.86 -4.75
N ALA A 132 -6.37 6.12 -5.72
CA ALA A 132 -6.80 6.24 -7.12
C ALA A 132 -7.89 5.21 -7.43
N GLY A 133 -9.06 5.69 -7.85
CA GLY A 133 -10.19 4.85 -8.20
C GLY A 133 -10.01 4.09 -9.51
N SER A 134 -10.87 3.11 -9.71
CA SER A 134 -10.87 2.23 -10.88
C SER A 134 -12.32 1.90 -11.27
N ILE A 135 -12.54 1.59 -12.55
CA ILE A 135 -13.83 1.10 -13.05
C ILE A 135 -14.27 -0.24 -12.42
N ARG A 136 -13.39 -0.89 -11.66
CA ARG A 136 -13.65 -2.15 -10.95
C ARG A 136 -14.16 -1.94 -9.52
N ASP A 137 -14.24 -0.69 -9.06
CA ASP A 137 -14.64 -0.41 -7.68
C ASP A 137 -16.14 -0.57 -7.49
N ASP A 138 -16.55 -1.27 -6.43
CA ASP A 138 -17.97 -1.46 -6.04
C ASP A 138 -18.54 -0.22 -5.31
N GLY A 139 -18.06 0.92 -5.67
CA GLY A 139 -18.33 2.22 -5.07
C GLY A 139 -17.16 2.73 -4.24
N PRO A 140 -16.77 4.00 -4.46
CA PRO A 140 -15.58 4.55 -3.85
C PRO A 140 -15.78 4.86 -2.37
N LEU A 141 -14.76 4.63 -1.56
CA LEU A 141 -14.61 5.20 -0.23
C LEU A 141 -14.51 6.74 -0.32
N PRO A 142 -14.87 7.47 0.74
CA PRO A 142 -14.54 8.88 0.83
C PRO A 142 -13.03 9.12 0.65
N GLY A 143 -12.68 10.11 -0.16
CA GLY A 143 -11.29 10.43 -0.47
C GLY A 143 -10.69 9.67 -1.66
N VAL A 144 -11.41 8.72 -2.26
CA VAL A 144 -10.98 8.08 -3.52
C VAL A 144 -11.16 9.06 -4.68
N ILE A 145 -10.09 9.26 -5.44
CA ILE A 145 -10.09 10.11 -6.62
C ILE A 145 -10.56 9.27 -7.81
N THR A 146 -11.77 9.51 -8.30
CA THR A 146 -12.41 8.72 -9.37
C THR A 146 -12.04 9.20 -10.77
N ASP A 147 -11.61 10.45 -10.93
CA ASP A 147 -11.06 10.95 -12.18
C ASP A 147 -9.60 10.51 -12.33
N SER A 148 -9.27 9.82 -13.42
CA SER A 148 -7.95 9.25 -13.63
C SER A 148 -6.86 10.30 -13.86
N VAL A 149 -7.20 11.43 -14.46
CA VAL A 149 -6.24 12.53 -14.70
C VAL A 149 -5.95 13.26 -13.39
N ALA A 150 -6.97 13.52 -12.58
CA ALA A 150 -6.82 14.07 -11.25
C ALA A 150 -6.01 13.14 -10.34
N ALA A 151 -6.26 11.82 -10.41
CA ALA A 151 -5.49 10.83 -9.65
C ALA A 151 -4.01 10.84 -10.03
N GLN A 152 -3.68 10.88 -11.33
CA GLN A 152 -2.29 11.02 -11.78
C GLN A 152 -1.65 12.33 -11.31
N GLY A 153 -2.41 13.43 -11.34
CA GLY A 153 -1.98 14.72 -10.80
C GLY A 153 -1.62 14.65 -9.32
N ALA A 154 -2.48 14.02 -8.52
CA ALA A 154 -2.27 13.81 -7.08
C ALA A 154 -1.06 12.90 -6.80
N MET A 155 -0.90 11.81 -7.58
CA MET A 155 0.28 10.94 -7.50
C MET A 155 1.55 11.73 -7.81
N ARG A 156 1.59 12.48 -8.90
CA ARG A 156 2.74 13.31 -9.28
C ARG A 156 3.10 14.33 -8.20
N ALA A 157 2.10 14.99 -7.60
CA ALA A 157 2.31 15.95 -6.53
C ALA A 157 2.85 15.34 -5.22
N ALA A 158 2.77 14.02 -5.06
CA ALA A 158 3.30 13.31 -3.90
C ALA A 158 4.73 12.77 -4.11
N LEU A 159 5.29 12.83 -5.33
CA LEU A 159 6.62 12.30 -5.64
C LEU A 159 7.83 13.12 -5.15
N PRO A 160 7.77 14.46 -5.00
CA PRO A 160 8.94 15.20 -4.53
C PRO A 160 9.53 14.62 -3.25
N GLY A 161 10.85 14.37 -3.28
CA GLY A 161 11.60 13.73 -2.19
C GLY A 161 11.53 12.19 -2.16
N VAL A 162 10.77 11.53 -3.04
CA VAL A 162 10.82 10.07 -3.14
C VAL A 162 12.17 9.63 -3.68
N SER A 163 12.87 8.79 -2.91
CA SER A 163 14.20 8.27 -3.21
C SER A 163 14.26 6.73 -3.25
N LEU A 164 13.17 6.06 -2.93
CA LEU A 164 12.97 4.62 -3.10
C LEU A 164 11.49 4.34 -3.35
N ALA A 165 11.18 3.48 -4.32
CA ALA A 165 9.81 3.04 -4.60
C ALA A 165 9.68 1.52 -4.52
N LEU A 166 8.64 1.06 -3.82
CA LEU A 166 8.23 -0.34 -3.72
C LEU A 166 6.86 -0.49 -4.40
N LEU A 167 6.79 -1.31 -5.44
CA LEU A 167 5.58 -1.58 -6.21
C LEU A 167 5.15 -3.02 -5.92
N VAL A 168 4.12 -3.20 -5.09
CA VAL A 168 3.80 -4.51 -4.50
C VAL A 168 2.39 -4.95 -4.88
N ALA A 169 2.30 -6.06 -5.59
CA ALA A 169 1.04 -6.76 -5.91
C ALA A 169 -0.04 -5.88 -6.54
N SER A 170 0.33 -5.00 -7.46
CA SER A 170 -0.62 -4.14 -8.17
C SER A 170 -0.12 -3.79 -9.57
N THR A 171 -0.70 -4.39 -10.59
CA THR A 171 -0.31 -4.10 -11.99
C THR A 171 -0.62 -2.65 -12.38
N LEU A 172 -1.85 -2.18 -12.12
CA LEU A 172 -2.28 -0.83 -12.53
C LEU A 172 -1.46 0.26 -11.84
N HIS A 173 -1.39 0.22 -10.50
CA HIS A 173 -0.66 1.23 -9.74
C HIS A 173 0.85 1.13 -9.96
N ALA A 174 1.40 -0.09 -10.15
CA ALA A 174 2.81 -0.26 -10.46
C ALA A 174 3.18 0.41 -11.80
N VAL A 175 2.42 0.13 -12.86
CA VAL A 175 2.67 0.74 -14.17
C VAL A 175 2.46 2.26 -14.13
N ALA A 176 1.37 2.73 -13.50
CA ALA A 176 1.11 4.17 -13.38
C ALA A 176 2.23 4.88 -12.59
N THR A 177 2.66 4.29 -11.47
CA THR A 177 3.74 4.83 -10.65
C THR A 177 5.07 4.82 -11.41
N GLY A 178 5.42 3.72 -12.07
CA GLY A 178 6.64 3.61 -12.89
C GLY A 178 6.71 4.67 -13.98
N ASN A 179 5.58 5.00 -14.62
CA ASN A 179 5.51 6.06 -15.64
C ASN A 179 5.72 7.48 -15.06
N LEU A 180 5.49 7.66 -13.76
CA LEU A 180 5.60 8.98 -13.10
C LEU A 180 6.95 9.17 -12.39
N LEU A 181 7.61 8.08 -12.00
CA LEU A 181 8.86 8.14 -11.25
C LEU A 181 10.03 8.64 -12.13
N PRO A 182 10.88 9.53 -11.60
CA PRO A 182 12.16 9.83 -12.24
C PRO A 182 13.03 8.58 -12.36
N ALA A 183 13.81 8.46 -13.45
CA ALA A 183 14.72 7.33 -13.68
C ALA A 183 15.83 7.19 -12.61
N THR A 184 16.05 8.23 -11.81
CA THR A 184 17.01 8.23 -10.70
C THR A 184 16.49 7.57 -9.44
N VAL A 185 15.17 7.24 -9.35
CA VAL A 185 14.57 6.63 -8.17
C VAL A 185 14.66 5.10 -8.28
N PRO A 186 15.49 4.44 -7.45
CA PRO A 186 15.51 2.99 -7.37
C PRO A 186 14.12 2.44 -7.10
N THR A 187 13.71 1.44 -7.87
CA THR A 187 12.37 0.89 -7.82
C THR A 187 12.44 -0.63 -7.70
N VAL A 188 11.68 -1.21 -6.79
CA VAL A 188 11.53 -2.66 -6.65
C VAL A 188 10.08 -3.03 -6.92
N CYS A 189 9.86 -3.89 -7.90
CA CYS A 189 8.53 -4.40 -8.25
C CYS A 189 8.40 -5.85 -7.80
N VAL A 190 7.42 -6.13 -6.97
CA VAL A 190 7.15 -7.45 -6.39
C VAL A 190 5.75 -7.90 -6.81
N ASP A 191 5.70 -8.96 -7.56
CA ASP A 191 4.43 -9.59 -7.98
C ASP A 191 4.66 -11.09 -8.21
N VAL A 192 3.63 -11.89 -7.98
CA VAL A 192 3.65 -13.33 -8.32
C VAL A 192 3.60 -13.56 -9.83
N ASN A 193 3.06 -12.58 -10.58
CA ASN A 193 2.99 -12.63 -12.03
C ASN A 193 4.24 -11.96 -12.63
N PRO A 194 5.13 -12.71 -13.31
CA PRO A 194 6.35 -12.19 -13.89
C PRO A 194 6.10 -11.14 -14.99
N ALA A 195 4.90 -11.10 -15.55
CA ALA A 195 4.56 -10.11 -16.58
C ALA A 195 4.50 -8.68 -16.03
N VAL A 196 4.32 -8.48 -14.72
CA VAL A 196 4.25 -7.14 -14.13
C VAL A 196 5.62 -6.45 -14.12
N PRO A 197 6.68 -7.04 -13.57
CA PRO A 197 8.04 -6.49 -13.68
C PRO A 197 8.49 -6.32 -15.13
N THR A 198 8.18 -7.27 -16.02
CA THR A 198 8.52 -7.19 -17.46
C THR A 198 7.88 -5.96 -18.10
N LYS A 199 6.59 -5.70 -17.84
CA LYS A 199 5.91 -4.51 -18.37
C LYS A 199 6.52 -3.20 -17.91
N LEU A 200 7.07 -3.15 -16.71
CA LEU A 200 7.79 -1.96 -16.22
C LEU A 200 9.10 -1.75 -16.99
N ALA A 201 9.88 -2.81 -17.19
CA ALA A 201 11.13 -2.75 -17.96
C ALA A 201 10.87 -2.33 -19.41
N ASP A 202 9.87 -2.92 -20.08
CA ASP A 202 9.49 -2.62 -21.46
C ASP A 202 9.03 -1.16 -21.65
N ARG A 203 8.55 -0.52 -20.60
CA ARG A 203 8.11 0.88 -20.62
C ARG A 203 9.20 1.88 -20.25
N GLY A 204 10.44 1.42 -20.15
CA GLY A 204 11.60 2.28 -19.89
C GLY A 204 11.88 2.57 -18.42
N SER A 205 11.24 1.84 -17.49
CA SER A 205 11.59 1.88 -16.07
C SER A 205 12.84 1.03 -15.79
N PHE A 206 13.97 1.37 -16.43
CA PHE A 206 15.23 0.62 -16.37
C PHE A 206 15.81 0.54 -14.95
N GLN A 207 15.42 1.44 -14.07
CA GLN A 207 15.80 1.44 -12.65
C GLN A 207 15.00 0.42 -11.82
N ALA A 208 14.00 -0.24 -12.40
CA ALA A 208 13.16 -1.19 -11.71
C ALA A 208 13.79 -2.58 -11.67
N VAL A 209 13.93 -3.11 -10.45
CA VAL A 209 14.29 -4.52 -10.20
C VAL A 209 13.01 -5.31 -9.95
N GLY A 210 12.77 -6.34 -10.76
CA GLY A 210 11.62 -7.23 -10.59
C GLY A 210 11.92 -8.40 -9.65
N LEU A 211 11.02 -8.66 -8.72
CA LEU A 211 11.01 -9.85 -7.87
C LEU A 211 9.72 -10.64 -8.12
N VAL A 212 9.84 -11.86 -8.61
CA VAL A 212 8.69 -12.78 -8.73
C VAL A 212 8.52 -13.48 -7.39
N MET A 213 7.66 -12.93 -6.55
CA MET A 213 7.50 -13.35 -5.16
C MET A 213 6.10 -12.99 -4.65
N ASP A 214 5.61 -13.76 -3.67
CA ASP A 214 4.40 -13.43 -2.94
C ASP A 214 4.57 -12.15 -2.11
N ALA A 215 3.56 -11.28 -2.18
CA ALA A 215 3.59 -9.97 -1.53
C ALA A 215 3.73 -10.02 0.00
N ALA A 216 3.02 -10.97 0.64
CA ALA A 216 3.09 -11.11 2.09
C ALA A 216 4.45 -11.65 2.53
N SER A 217 5.00 -12.60 1.79
CA SER A 217 6.32 -13.15 2.02
C SER A 217 7.38 -12.07 1.91
N PHE A 218 7.33 -11.26 0.85
CA PHE A 218 8.22 -10.10 0.69
C PHE A 218 8.12 -9.12 1.85
N LEU A 219 6.91 -8.69 2.19
CA LEU A 219 6.70 -7.69 3.25
C LEU A 219 7.13 -8.20 4.62
N ARG A 220 6.85 -9.48 4.94
CA ARG A 220 7.29 -10.08 6.20
C ARG A 220 8.82 -10.19 6.29
N GLU A 221 9.46 -10.62 5.22
CA GLU A 221 10.91 -10.75 5.18
C GLU A 221 11.58 -9.38 5.27
N LEU A 222 11.08 -8.38 4.54
CA LEU A 222 11.53 -7.00 4.64
C LEU A 222 11.34 -6.42 6.04
N ALA A 223 10.19 -6.64 6.67
CA ALA A 223 9.92 -6.17 8.02
C ALA A 223 10.85 -6.84 9.05
N ARG A 224 11.11 -8.16 8.92
CA ARG A 224 12.07 -8.88 9.78
C ARG A 224 13.48 -8.33 9.64
N GLU A 225 13.94 -8.09 8.42
CA GLU A 225 15.23 -7.44 8.15
C GLU A 225 15.32 -6.06 8.81
N LEU A 226 14.20 -5.35 8.93
CA LEU A 226 14.12 -4.03 9.57
C LEU A 226 13.90 -4.09 11.09
N GLY A 227 13.72 -5.28 11.67
CA GLY A 227 13.63 -5.49 13.12
C GLY A 227 12.24 -5.89 13.63
N TRP A 228 11.29 -6.20 12.76
CA TRP A 228 9.99 -6.72 13.17
C TRP A 228 10.12 -8.11 13.83
N LYS A 229 9.56 -8.22 15.02
CA LYS A 229 9.42 -9.48 15.74
C LYS A 229 7.95 -9.87 15.63
N ALA A 230 7.65 -10.81 14.73
CA ALA A 230 6.31 -11.39 14.57
C ALA A 230 5.92 -12.27 15.73
#